data_025df0c42f24ea0bf299b7831c233db3
#
_entry.id   025df0c42f24ea0bf299b7831c233db3
#
_cell.length_a   1.000
_cell.length_b   1.000
_cell.length_c   1.000
_cell.angle_alpha   90.00
_cell.angle_beta   90.00
_cell.angle_gamma   90.00
#
_symmetry.space_group_name_H-M   'P 1'
#
loop_
_entity.id
_entity.type
_entity.pdbx_description
1 polymer ?
#
loop_
_entity_poly.entity_id
_entity_poly.type
_entity_poly.pdbx_seq_one_letter_code
_entity_poly.pdbx_strand_id
1 'polypeptide(L)'
;MKKKALAVLMVMTVLAAAVFANGTAESKSASASSDKPVTINLWYGAAVTEAGPIPDNWAGFQIIKDKLNIDLKLTALPSNASDQDVKIQASGAANNLPDVFMVNRPVLVNLVKQGLIAELTDDFYTAMPTRTEKYHSDPDSMNYATINGKNYGMAIPSQRTGIEGLVIRKDWLDNLGLDVPTTLDELKEVLRAFTFGDPDGNGRNDTYGYGAYVESNSVFKGYPGTRVWPIMGAFDVAGLWSMKSETLGLNVFRPEFYDFMVYFKSLCDEGLIDPNWLSYKKDDFRAAWKQGRFGMMYEQWAALSAESNYKPFDSNFPEGEWIVINPPVGPEGKSSTGALDKQFRIYAVSNKAVKEGKLEAIERLFEWMGSEEAYYLLGYGTEGVNYVLDANGNPSKGDLGDNSFSGSVGQVQTQLRNMVFFNDARENSVRFPDYEAANSKKIISPTTFLDQMGKTNWTSAVGSNSMPTPNADVFRFYEQSLAEFFTGARPLTPDGWNQFLDQFKAIGGADWNEKGIAYAKENGYAR
;
A
#
# COMPACT_ATOMS: atom_id res chain seq x y z
N MET A 1 11.19 81.87 -38.57
CA MET A 1 11.48 81.86 -40.03
C MET A 1 11.36 80.44 -40.51
N LYS A 2 10.44 80.25 -41.42
CA LYS A 2 10.38 79.31 -42.58
C LYS A 2 10.57 77.80 -42.32
N LYS A 3 9.52 76.96 -42.35
CA LYS A 3 8.92 76.33 -43.58
C LYS A 3 9.83 75.21 -44.10
N LYS A 4 9.44 73.93 -44.38
CA LYS A 4 8.33 73.29 -45.10
C LYS A 4 8.53 71.76 -44.91
N ALA A 5 7.67 70.93 -44.64
CA ALA A 5 6.54 70.37 -45.40
C ALA A 5 6.90 69.51 -46.65
N LEU A 6 6.28 68.41 -46.73
CA LEU A 6 5.81 67.59 -47.93
C LEU A 6 6.39 66.16 -47.92
N ALA A 7 5.68 65.19 -47.74
CA ALA A 7 4.44 64.58 -48.34
C ALA A 7 4.75 63.65 -49.52
N VAL A 8 4.20 62.42 -49.42
CA VAL A 8 3.51 61.61 -50.44
C VAL A 8 4.39 60.84 -51.44
N LEU A 9 4.28 59.54 -51.55
CA LEU A 9 3.41 58.92 -52.54
C LEU A 9 3.33 57.39 -52.39
N MET A 10 2.12 56.93 -52.46
CA MET A 10 1.59 55.59 -52.60
C MET A 10 1.82 55.08 -54.04
N VAL A 11 2.28 53.84 -54.25
CA VAL A 11 1.97 53.11 -55.49
C VAL A 11 1.58 51.65 -55.14
N MET A 12 0.32 51.35 -55.42
CA MET A 12 -0.20 49.99 -55.60
C MET A 12 0.29 49.42 -56.92
N THR A 13 0.60 48.15 -56.93
CA THR A 13 0.34 47.30 -58.15
C THR A 13 -0.09 45.91 -57.70
N VAL A 14 -1.27 45.58 -58.18
CA VAL A 14 -1.95 44.28 -58.15
C VAL A 14 -1.56 43.51 -59.41
N LEU A 15 -1.37 42.20 -59.31
CA LEU A 15 -1.71 41.12 -60.29
C LEU A 15 -0.93 39.87 -59.90
N ALA A 16 -1.39 38.67 -59.92
CA ALA A 16 -2.61 37.96 -60.20
C ALA A 16 -2.33 36.48 -59.85
N ALA A 17 -3.34 35.76 -59.51
CA ALA A 17 -3.48 34.37 -59.15
C ALA A 17 -2.70 33.31 -59.94
N ALA A 18 -2.22 32.28 -59.22
CA ALA A 18 -2.26 30.92 -59.74
C ALA A 18 -2.58 29.96 -58.56
N VAL A 19 -3.66 29.25 -58.72
CA VAL A 19 -4.22 28.19 -57.87
C VAL A 19 -3.37 26.93 -58.00
N PHE A 20 -2.95 26.34 -56.89
CA PHE A 20 -2.88 24.86 -56.78
C PHE A 20 -3.22 24.48 -55.34
N ALA A 21 -4.31 23.73 -55.24
CA ALA A 21 -4.74 23.05 -54.04
C ALA A 21 -3.79 21.89 -53.71
N ASN A 22 -3.39 21.74 -52.45
CA ASN A 22 -3.49 20.47 -51.74
C ASN A 22 -3.00 20.61 -50.27
N GLY A 23 -3.75 20.02 -49.36
CA GLY A 23 -3.24 19.58 -48.07
C GLY A 23 -3.46 20.55 -46.92
N THR A 24 -4.65 20.59 -46.38
CA THR A 24 -4.94 21.11 -45.07
C THR A 24 -4.17 20.35 -44.00
N ALA A 25 -3.05 20.90 -43.55
CA ALA A 25 -2.57 20.65 -42.19
C ALA A 25 -3.17 21.74 -41.31
N GLU A 26 -4.18 21.42 -40.55
CA GLU A 26 -4.62 22.25 -39.45
C GLU A 26 -3.45 22.45 -38.47
N SER A 27 -2.80 23.60 -38.54
CA SER A 27 -1.98 24.06 -37.45
C SER A 27 -2.90 24.26 -36.24
N LYS A 28 -2.78 23.39 -35.25
CA LYS A 28 -3.32 23.68 -33.91
C LYS A 28 -2.84 25.08 -33.55
N SER A 29 -3.76 26.04 -33.49
CA SER A 29 -3.49 27.36 -32.95
C SER A 29 -3.00 27.16 -31.54
N ALA A 30 -1.78 27.63 -31.24
CA ALA A 30 -1.33 27.80 -29.88
C ALA A 30 -2.40 28.68 -29.18
N SER A 31 -3.15 28.10 -28.25
CA SER A 31 -4.06 28.86 -27.41
C SER A 31 -3.21 29.85 -26.64
N ALA A 32 -3.54 31.12 -26.76
CA ALA A 32 -2.93 32.17 -25.95
C ALA A 32 -3.05 31.76 -24.48
N SER A 33 -1.92 31.57 -23.81
CA SER A 33 -1.90 31.31 -22.37
C SER A 33 -2.62 32.47 -21.69
N SER A 34 -3.72 32.21 -20.99
CA SER A 34 -4.35 33.23 -20.16
C SER A 34 -3.33 33.67 -19.12
N ASP A 35 -3.10 34.98 -18.94
CA ASP A 35 -2.21 35.53 -17.92
C ASP A 35 -2.58 35.12 -16.49
N LYS A 36 -3.76 34.53 -16.29
CA LYS A 36 -4.26 34.14 -14.98
C LYS A 36 -3.95 32.67 -14.69
N PRO A 37 -3.45 32.36 -13.49
CA PRO A 37 -3.24 31.00 -13.05
C PRO A 37 -4.54 30.17 -13.11
N VAL A 38 -4.40 28.90 -13.54
CA VAL A 38 -5.51 27.94 -13.50
C VAL A 38 -5.66 27.41 -12.08
N THR A 39 -6.84 27.57 -11.49
CA THR A 39 -7.10 27.00 -10.16
C THR A 39 -7.37 25.51 -10.24
N ILE A 40 -6.57 24.70 -9.53
CA ILE A 40 -6.75 23.26 -9.39
C ILE A 40 -7.06 22.92 -7.93
N ASN A 41 -8.21 22.26 -7.71
CA ASN A 41 -8.61 21.74 -6.41
C ASN A 41 -8.19 20.27 -6.31
N LEU A 42 -7.24 19.96 -5.43
CA LEU A 42 -6.73 18.61 -5.21
C LEU A 42 -7.08 18.13 -3.80
N TRP A 43 -7.81 17.00 -3.72
CA TRP A 43 -8.01 16.30 -2.45
C TRP A 43 -7.02 15.15 -2.33
N TYR A 44 -6.24 15.14 -1.25
CA TYR A 44 -5.13 14.21 -1.04
C TYR A 44 -5.26 13.43 0.26
N GLY A 45 -4.68 12.23 0.30
CA GLY A 45 -4.45 11.47 1.53
C GLY A 45 -3.16 11.96 2.20
N ALA A 46 -3.27 12.49 3.41
CA ALA A 46 -2.12 12.98 4.15
C ALA A 46 -1.10 11.86 4.41
N ALA A 47 0.18 12.18 4.26
CA ALA A 47 1.26 11.24 4.53
C ALA A 47 1.46 10.98 6.03
N VAL A 48 1.21 12.01 6.85
CA VAL A 48 1.28 11.97 8.33
C VAL A 48 0.01 12.64 8.86
N THR A 49 -0.97 11.84 9.22
CA THR A 49 -2.30 12.34 9.63
C THR A 49 -2.25 13.19 10.89
N GLU A 50 -1.37 12.85 11.82
CA GLU A 50 -1.20 13.52 13.11
C GLU A 50 -0.57 14.91 12.98
N ALA A 51 0.16 15.16 11.88
CA ALA A 51 0.81 16.46 11.64
C ALA A 51 -0.16 17.56 11.19
N GLY A 52 -1.41 17.20 10.86
CA GLY A 52 -2.41 18.15 10.35
C GLY A 52 -2.25 18.49 8.86
N PRO A 53 -3.08 19.40 8.34
CA PRO A 53 -3.06 19.80 6.94
C PRO A 53 -1.84 20.64 6.60
N ILE A 54 -1.50 20.71 5.31
CA ILE A 54 -0.48 21.65 4.80
C ILE A 54 -0.89 23.08 5.15
N PRO A 55 0.02 23.89 5.71
CA PRO A 55 -0.28 25.27 6.10
C PRO A 55 -0.43 26.19 4.88
N ASP A 56 -1.24 27.23 5.02
CA ASP A 56 -1.54 28.19 3.92
C ASP A 56 -0.30 28.93 3.38
N ASN A 57 0.75 29.03 4.17
CA ASN A 57 2.03 29.64 3.79
C ASN A 57 3.07 28.63 3.26
N TRP A 58 2.64 27.43 2.89
CA TRP A 58 3.56 26.44 2.33
C TRP A 58 4.25 26.94 1.06
N ALA A 59 5.59 26.87 1.04
CA ALA A 59 6.40 27.38 -0.07
C ALA A 59 6.03 26.74 -1.43
N GLY A 60 5.55 25.52 -1.43
CA GLY A 60 5.13 24.81 -2.64
C GLY A 60 4.01 25.51 -3.41
N PHE A 61 3.11 26.24 -2.75
CA PHE A 61 2.05 27.00 -3.46
C PHE A 61 2.64 28.04 -4.40
N GLN A 62 3.64 28.80 -3.93
CA GLN A 62 4.27 29.83 -4.76
C GLN A 62 5.14 29.22 -5.87
N ILE A 63 5.90 28.16 -5.57
CA ILE A 63 6.73 27.46 -6.56
C ILE A 63 5.86 26.90 -7.69
N ILE A 64 4.77 26.24 -7.36
CA ILE A 64 3.83 25.67 -8.35
C ILE A 64 3.17 26.77 -9.17
N LYS A 65 2.79 27.88 -8.53
CA LYS A 65 2.18 29.02 -9.21
C LYS A 65 3.14 29.66 -10.22
N ASP A 66 4.37 29.94 -9.80
CA ASP A 66 5.36 30.63 -10.65
C ASP A 66 5.83 29.74 -11.81
N LYS A 67 5.99 28.44 -11.55
CA LYS A 67 6.53 27.50 -12.52
C LYS A 67 5.48 26.97 -13.50
N LEU A 68 4.28 26.68 -13.01
CA LEU A 68 3.25 25.99 -13.77
C LEU A 68 2.06 26.88 -14.15
N ASN A 69 2.00 28.10 -13.65
CA ASN A 69 0.84 28.98 -13.74
C ASN A 69 -0.44 28.30 -13.16
N ILE A 70 -0.30 27.62 -12.00
CA ILE A 70 -1.37 26.92 -11.30
C ILE A 70 -1.55 27.51 -9.91
N ASP A 71 -2.78 27.90 -9.58
CA ASP A 71 -3.21 28.22 -8.21
C ASP A 71 -3.75 26.93 -7.57
N LEU A 72 -2.86 26.21 -6.85
CA LEU A 72 -3.19 24.91 -6.24
C LEU A 72 -3.95 25.10 -4.93
N LYS A 73 -5.13 24.46 -4.82
CA LYS A 73 -5.94 24.41 -3.60
C LYS A 73 -5.95 22.97 -3.08
N LEU A 74 -5.45 22.79 -1.88
CA LEU A 74 -5.29 21.49 -1.25
C LEU A 74 -6.36 21.26 -0.18
N THR A 75 -6.90 20.04 -0.15
CA THR A 75 -7.78 19.58 0.93
C THR A 75 -7.35 18.19 1.36
N ALA A 76 -6.98 18.03 2.63
CA ALA A 76 -6.72 16.72 3.19
C ALA A 76 -8.03 15.92 3.31
N LEU A 77 -7.98 14.67 2.89
CA LEU A 77 -9.03 13.70 3.14
C LEU A 77 -8.96 13.21 4.60
N PRO A 78 -10.07 12.75 5.19
CA PRO A 78 -10.06 12.12 6.51
C PRO A 78 -9.01 11.01 6.60
N SER A 79 -8.48 10.74 7.78
CA SER A 79 -7.50 9.66 8.00
C SER A 79 -8.11 8.26 7.87
N ASN A 80 -9.39 8.12 8.22
CA ASN A 80 -10.13 6.87 8.12
C ASN A 80 -10.63 6.64 6.70
N ALA A 81 -10.38 5.46 6.13
CA ALA A 81 -10.77 5.13 4.76
C ALA A 81 -12.30 5.15 4.54
N SER A 82 -13.09 4.71 5.52
CA SER A 82 -14.56 4.77 5.43
C SER A 82 -15.09 6.21 5.36
N ASP A 83 -14.50 7.10 6.16
CA ASP A 83 -14.87 8.52 6.16
C ASP A 83 -14.45 9.22 4.87
N GLN A 84 -13.32 8.82 4.27
CA GLN A 84 -12.91 9.25 2.93
C GLN A 84 -13.98 8.89 1.90
N ASP A 85 -14.40 7.62 1.91
CA ASP A 85 -15.39 7.10 0.96
C ASP A 85 -16.73 7.83 1.08
N VAL A 86 -17.21 8.06 2.31
CA VAL A 86 -18.43 8.81 2.59
C VAL A 86 -18.31 10.24 2.06
N LYS A 87 -17.21 10.94 2.33
CA LYS A 87 -16.98 12.31 1.85
C LYS A 87 -16.98 12.39 0.32
N ILE A 88 -16.28 11.47 -0.36
CA ILE A 88 -16.19 11.46 -1.81
C ILE A 88 -17.53 11.13 -2.45
N GLN A 89 -18.25 10.12 -1.95
CA GLN A 89 -19.57 9.74 -2.47
C GLN A 89 -20.60 10.85 -2.27
N ALA A 90 -20.63 11.50 -1.10
CA ALA A 90 -21.51 12.63 -0.84
C ALA A 90 -21.23 13.81 -1.78
N SER A 91 -19.95 14.09 -2.06
CA SER A 91 -19.55 15.13 -3.01
C SER A 91 -19.91 14.77 -4.45
N GLY A 92 -19.82 13.48 -4.82
CA GLY A 92 -20.28 12.98 -6.10
C GLY A 92 -21.78 13.17 -6.29
N ALA A 93 -22.58 12.77 -5.29
CA ALA A 93 -24.04 12.93 -5.30
C ALA A 93 -24.47 14.41 -5.38
N ALA A 94 -23.69 15.31 -4.76
CA ALA A 94 -23.91 16.76 -4.83
C ALA A 94 -23.36 17.42 -6.10
N ASN A 95 -22.78 16.64 -7.05
CA ASN A 95 -22.07 17.14 -8.23
C ASN A 95 -20.99 18.20 -7.89
N ASN A 96 -20.28 17.99 -6.77
CA ASN A 96 -19.29 18.91 -6.22
C ASN A 96 -17.95 18.21 -5.95
N LEU A 97 -17.55 17.28 -6.83
CA LEU A 97 -16.22 16.69 -6.78
C LEU A 97 -15.15 17.75 -7.08
N PRO A 98 -13.96 17.67 -6.45
CA PRO A 98 -12.83 18.51 -6.82
C PRO A 98 -12.31 18.15 -8.22
N ASP A 99 -11.31 18.90 -8.69
CA ASP A 99 -10.74 18.67 -10.02
C ASP A 99 -9.99 17.33 -10.07
N VAL A 100 -9.16 17.07 -9.03
CA VAL A 100 -8.43 15.82 -8.83
C VAL A 100 -8.59 15.34 -7.39
N PHE A 101 -8.69 14.05 -7.18
CA PHE A 101 -8.82 13.51 -5.83
C PHE A 101 -8.36 12.06 -5.72
N MET A 102 -7.80 11.74 -4.55
CA MET A 102 -7.51 10.37 -4.18
C MET A 102 -8.81 9.61 -3.91
N VAL A 103 -8.91 8.38 -4.42
CA VAL A 103 -10.11 7.55 -4.30
C VAL A 103 -9.72 6.06 -4.27
N ASN A 104 -10.46 5.23 -3.55
CA ASN A 104 -10.32 3.79 -3.66
C ASN A 104 -11.10 3.24 -4.87
N ARG A 105 -10.75 2.04 -5.31
CA ARG A 105 -11.35 1.44 -6.50
C ARG A 105 -12.87 1.22 -6.39
N PRO A 106 -13.47 0.68 -5.30
CA PRO A 106 -14.91 0.52 -5.21
C PRO A 106 -15.70 1.83 -5.39
N VAL A 107 -15.22 2.91 -4.78
CA VAL A 107 -15.83 4.24 -4.96
C VAL A 107 -15.63 4.76 -6.37
N LEU A 108 -14.42 4.57 -6.95
CA LEU A 108 -14.15 4.94 -8.35
C LEU A 108 -15.14 4.26 -9.30
N VAL A 109 -15.35 2.95 -9.18
CA VAL A 109 -16.33 2.19 -10.01
C VAL A 109 -17.70 2.81 -9.93
N ASN A 110 -18.17 3.17 -8.73
CA ASN A 110 -19.47 3.80 -8.54
C ASN A 110 -19.57 5.18 -9.20
N LEU A 111 -18.53 6.00 -9.07
CA LEU A 111 -18.49 7.34 -9.68
C LEU A 111 -18.38 7.28 -11.22
N VAL A 112 -17.67 6.30 -11.76
CA VAL A 112 -17.60 6.04 -13.20
C VAL A 112 -18.97 5.64 -13.74
N LYS A 113 -19.71 4.74 -13.07
CA LYS A 113 -21.09 4.38 -13.43
C LYS A 113 -22.04 5.58 -13.45
N GLN A 114 -21.79 6.59 -12.61
CA GLN A 114 -22.53 7.85 -12.56
C GLN A 114 -22.07 8.87 -13.63
N GLY A 115 -21.03 8.59 -14.40
CA GLY A 115 -20.49 9.50 -15.41
C GLY A 115 -19.77 10.73 -14.83
N LEU A 116 -19.26 10.64 -13.61
CA LEU A 116 -18.63 11.76 -12.89
C LEU A 116 -17.11 11.84 -13.10
N ILE A 117 -16.48 10.78 -13.59
CA ILE A 117 -15.02 10.65 -13.74
C ILE A 117 -14.64 10.68 -15.22
N ALA A 118 -13.57 11.38 -15.52
CA ALA A 118 -13.00 11.43 -16.85
C ALA A 118 -12.24 10.15 -17.19
N GLU A 119 -12.40 9.67 -18.42
CA GLU A 119 -11.51 8.68 -19.00
C GLU A 119 -10.13 9.31 -19.25
N LEU A 120 -9.06 8.67 -18.79
CA LEU A 120 -7.68 9.07 -19.02
C LEU A 120 -7.14 8.25 -20.18
N THR A 121 -7.03 8.90 -21.34
CA THR A 121 -6.58 8.26 -22.58
C THR A 121 -5.06 8.14 -22.64
N ASP A 122 -4.54 7.45 -23.68
CA ASP A 122 -3.10 7.36 -23.93
C ASP A 122 -2.47 8.75 -24.15
N ASP A 123 -3.22 9.71 -24.72
CA ASP A 123 -2.75 11.09 -24.89
C ASP A 123 -2.45 11.77 -23.53
N PHE A 124 -3.30 11.52 -22.52
CA PHE A 124 -3.07 12.02 -21.17
C PHE A 124 -1.74 11.52 -20.58
N TYR A 125 -1.44 10.24 -20.73
CA TYR A 125 -0.17 9.67 -20.24
C TYR A 125 1.03 10.10 -21.10
N THR A 126 0.84 10.28 -22.40
CA THR A 126 1.87 10.81 -23.30
C THR A 126 2.24 12.26 -22.98
N ALA A 127 1.29 13.05 -22.48
CA ALA A 127 1.53 14.42 -22.03
C ALA A 127 2.38 14.50 -20.74
N MET A 128 2.55 13.37 -20.05
CA MET A 128 3.31 13.28 -18.79
C MET A 128 4.41 12.21 -18.85
N PRO A 129 5.40 12.33 -19.75
CA PRO A 129 6.35 11.26 -20.02
C PRO A 129 7.19 10.86 -18.81
N THR A 130 7.71 11.82 -18.03
CA THR A 130 8.53 11.53 -16.85
C THR A 130 7.73 10.80 -15.77
N ARG A 131 6.51 11.27 -15.51
CA ARG A 131 5.64 10.65 -14.54
C ARG A 131 5.17 9.27 -14.99
N THR A 132 4.85 9.13 -16.26
CA THR A 132 4.38 7.87 -16.84
C THR A 132 5.46 6.80 -16.79
N GLU A 133 6.69 7.11 -17.17
CA GLU A 133 7.83 6.20 -17.03
C GLU A 133 8.03 5.76 -15.58
N LYS A 134 8.00 6.72 -14.66
CA LYS A 134 8.28 6.47 -13.24
C LYS A 134 7.17 5.71 -12.51
N TYR A 135 5.89 5.98 -12.83
CA TYR A 135 4.76 5.56 -11.99
C TYR A 135 3.72 4.71 -12.71
N HIS A 136 3.69 4.71 -14.04
CA HIS A 136 2.64 4.06 -14.83
C HIS A 136 3.18 3.08 -15.86
N SER A 137 4.48 2.78 -15.86
CA SER A 137 5.09 1.74 -16.69
C SER A 137 4.77 0.32 -16.22
N ASP A 138 4.37 0.14 -14.96
CA ASP A 138 3.89 -1.14 -14.43
C ASP A 138 2.48 -1.42 -14.95
N PRO A 139 2.24 -2.52 -15.70
CA PRO A 139 0.91 -2.88 -16.19
C PRO A 139 -0.16 -3.00 -15.09
N ASP A 140 0.23 -3.41 -13.88
CA ASP A 140 -0.70 -3.49 -12.74
C ASP A 140 -1.18 -2.11 -12.32
N SER A 141 -0.33 -1.08 -12.42
CA SER A 141 -0.71 0.32 -12.18
C SER A 141 -1.82 0.78 -13.14
N MET A 142 -1.66 0.50 -14.43
CA MET A 142 -2.68 0.85 -15.43
C MET A 142 -3.97 0.05 -15.23
N ASN A 143 -3.86 -1.26 -15.02
CA ASN A 143 -5.01 -2.14 -14.85
C ASN A 143 -5.83 -1.82 -13.59
N TYR A 144 -5.18 -1.37 -12.52
CA TYR A 144 -5.86 -1.12 -11.24
C TYR A 144 -6.92 -0.01 -11.32
N ALA A 145 -6.75 0.99 -12.19
CA ALA A 145 -7.73 2.05 -12.45
C ALA A 145 -8.56 1.82 -13.73
N THR A 146 -8.39 0.67 -14.39
CA THR A 146 -9.14 0.29 -15.59
C THR A 146 -10.48 -0.35 -15.20
N ILE A 147 -11.57 0.14 -15.83
CA ILE A 147 -12.95 -0.32 -15.65
C ILE A 147 -13.55 -0.49 -17.04
N ASN A 148 -14.02 -1.71 -17.36
CA ASN A 148 -14.59 -2.04 -18.69
C ASN A 148 -13.65 -1.64 -19.84
N GLY A 149 -12.35 -1.92 -19.72
CA GLY A 149 -11.34 -1.67 -20.75
C GLY A 149 -10.90 -0.21 -20.90
N LYS A 150 -11.38 0.72 -20.04
CA LYS A 150 -11.04 2.15 -20.07
C LYS A 150 -10.39 2.56 -18.76
N ASN A 151 -9.35 3.38 -18.82
CA ASN A 151 -8.67 3.86 -17.63
C ASN A 151 -9.33 5.14 -17.07
N TYR A 152 -9.51 5.20 -15.75
CA TYR A 152 -10.20 6.29 -15.05
C TYR A 152 -9.38 6.90 -13.91
N GLY A 153 -8.09 6.62 -13.85
CA GLY A 153 -7.28 7.21 -12.79
C GLY A 153 -5.80 6.86 -12.86
N MET A 154 -5.00 7.70 -12.30
CA MET A 154 -3.56 7.50 -12.09
C MET A 154 -3.38 6.64 -10.84
N ALA A 155 -3.12 5.35 -11.00
CA ALA A 155 -2.86 4.44 -9.90
C ALA A 155 -1.36 4.41 -9.58
N ILE A 156 -0.99 4.86 -8.39
CA ILE A 156 0.40 4.93 -7.93
C ILE A 156 0.57 3.86 -6.86
N PRO A 157 1.60 3.00 -6.92
CA PRO A 157 1.88 2.04 -5.86
C PRO A 157 2.03 2.75 -4.50
N SER A 158 1.30 2.30 -3.49
CA SER A 158 1.28 2.92 -2.17
C SER A 158 2.29 2.31 -1.21
N GLN A 159 2.74 1.11 -1.52
CA GLN A 159 3.69 0.36 -0.70
C GLN A 159 4.59 -0.49 -1.59
N ARG A 160 5.83 -0.73 -1.12
CA ARG A 160 6.67 -1.77 -1.70
C ARG A 160 6.05 -3.14 -1.38
N THR A 161 6.10 -4.04 -2.34
CA THR A 161 5.70 -5.44 -2.15
C THR A 161 6.64 -6.13 -1.16
N GLY A 162 6.10 -7.03 -0.29
CA GLY A 162 6.93 -7.81 0.64
C GLY A 162 7.46 -7.02 1.83
N ILE A 163 6.62 -6.15 2.43
CA ILE A 163 6.97 -5.36 3.62
C ILE A 163 6.82 -6.11 4.95
N GLU A 164 6.29 -7.30 4.92
CA GLU A 164 6.11 -8.19 6.07
C GLU A 164 6.80 -9.52 5.78
N GLY A 165 7.25 -10.22 6.82
CA GLY A 165 7.94 -11.50 6.66
C GLY A 165 7.87 -12.38 7.88
N LEU A 166 8.13 -13.67 7.67
CA LEU A 166 8.31 -14.63 8.73
C LEU A 166 9.70 -14.44 9.33
N VAL A 167 9.76 -14.25 10.65
CA VAL A 167 11.00 -14.03 11.38
C VAL A 167 11.11 -15.00 12.54
N ILE A 168 12.35 -15.39 12.85
CA ILE A 168 12.68 -16.35 13.89
C ILE A 168 13.82 -15.84 14.76
N ARG A 169 13.83 -16.21 16.02
CA ARG A 169 14.92 -16.00 16.97
C ARG A 169 16.11 -16.91 16.63
N LYS A 170 17.14 -16.35 15.99
CA LYS A 170 18.36 -17.08 15.63
C LYS A 170 19.13 -17.55 16.87
N ASP A 171 19.22 -16.69 17.87
CA ASP A 171 19.85 -17.00 19.13
C ASP A 171 19.19 -18.18 19.87
N TRP A 172 17.87 -18.33 19.79
CA TRP A 172 17.16 -19.48 20.34
C TRP A 172 17.43 -20.78 19.59
N LEU A 173 17.54 -20.70 18.24
CA LEU A 173 17.97 -21.86 17.44
C LEU A 173 19.37 -22.30 17.85
N ASP A 174 20.31 -21.35 17.99
CA ASP A 174 21.68 -21.64 18.38
C ASP A 174 21.79 -22.25 19.78
N ASN A 175 21.05 -21.71 20.75
CA ASN A 175 21.02 -22.21 22.12
C ASN A 175 20.51 -23.66 22.20
N LEU A 176 19.57 -24.03 21.34
CA LEU A 176 18.99 -25.38 21.29
C LEU A 176 19.65 -26.31 20.27
N GLY A 177 20.63 -25.82 19.50
CA GLY A 177 21.33 -26.59 18.46
C GLY A 177 20.42 -26.99 17.30
N LEU A 178 19.48 -26.11 16.90
CA LEU A 178 18.50 -26.35 15.86
C LEU A 178 18.82 -25.56 14.59
N ASP A 179 18.48 -26.14 13.45
CA ASP A 179 18.52 -25.47 12.16
C ASP A 179 17.25 -24.65 11.90
N VAL A 180 17.32 -23.72 10.93
CA VAL A 180 16.15 -22.98 10.44
C VAL A 180 15.18 -23.96 9.77
N PRO A 181 13.90 -24.02 10.20
CA PRO A 181 12.93 -24.93 9.65
C PRO A 181 12.57 -24.58 8.21
N THR A 182 12.49 -25.58 7.34
CA THR A 182 12.15 -25.45 5.92
C THR A 182 10.82 -26.08 5.56
N THR A 183 10.33 -27.01 6.37
CA THR A 183 9.06 -27.72 6.19
C THR A 183 8.11 -27.48 7.37
N LEU A 184 6.82 -27.79 7.21
CA LEU A 184 5.85 -27.71 8.30
C LEU A 184 6.16 -28.66 9.47
N ASP A 185 6.75 -29.83 9.19
CA ASP A 185 7.13 -30.78 10.25
C ASP A 185 8.32 -30.24 11.05
N GLU A 186 9.37 -29.75 10.38
CA GLU A 186 10.50 -29.09 11.04
C GLU A 186 10.04 -27.84 11.81
N LEU A 187 9.14 -27.04 11.23
CA LEU A 187 8.54 -25.89 11.91
C LEU A 187 7.92 -26.32 13.24
N LYS A 188 7.10 -27.37 13.22
CA LYS A 188 6.42 -27.85 14.43
C LYS A 188 7.39 -28.31 15.50
N GLU A 189 8.49 -29.00 15.12
CA GLU A 189 9.55 -29.40 16.05
C GLU A 189 10.26 -28.19 16.66
N VAL A 190 10.61 -27.18 15.85
CA VAL A 190 11.23 -25.94 16.34
C VAL A 190 10.29 -25.20 17.28
N LEU A 191 9.00 -25.07 16.95
CA LEU A 191 8.01 -24.44 17.82
C LEU A 191 7.87 -25.16 19.18
N ARG A 192 7.94 -26.50 19.16
CA ARG A 192 7.92 -27.34 20.35
C ARG A 192 9.14 -27.09 21.23
N ALA A 193 10.32 -27.04 20.62
CA ALA A 193 11.57 -26.76 21.31
C ALA A 193 11.58 -25.33 21.91
N PHE A 194 11.08 -24.35 21.19
CA PHE A 194 10.94 -22.97 21.66
C PHE A 194 9.94 -22.82 22.82
N THR A 195 8.90 -23.69 22.85
CA THR A 195 7.89 -23.63 23.92
C THR A 195 8.35 -24.37 25.20
N PHE A 196 9.03 -25.51 25.05
CA PHE A 196 9.29 -26.40 26.19
C PHE A 196 10.79 -26.61 26.49
N GLY A 197 11.69 -26.09 25.66
CA GLY A 197 13.13 -26.30 25.75
C GLY A 197 13.91 -25.20 26.46
N ASP A 198 13.23 -24.22 27.11
CA ASP A 198 13.89 -23.09 27.77
C ASP A 198 14.92 -22.38 26.84
N PRO A 199 14.47 -21.86 25.68
CA PRO A 199 15.38 -21.35 24.64
C PRO A 199 16.17 -20.10 25.04
N ASP A 200 15.69 -19.34 26.03
CA ASP A 200 16.35 -18.16 26.58
C ASP A 200 17.19 -18.46 27.86
N GLY A 201 17.21 -19.72 28.32
CA GLY A 201 18.02 -20.19 29.42
C GLY A 201 17.67 -19.58 30.79
N ASN A 202 16.44 -19.06 30.94
CA ASN A 202 16.04 -18.39 32.19
C ASN A 202 15.48 -19.34 33.26
N GLY A 203 15.36 -20.64 32.97
CA GLY A 203 14.86 -21.69 33.85
C GLY A 203 13.33 -21.65 34.04
N ARG A 204 12.60 -20.97 33.18
CA ARG A 204 11.13 -20.83 33.24
C ARG A 204 10.48 -21.36 31.98
N ASN A 205 9.21 -21.75 32.10
CA ASN A 205 8.39 -22.13 30.96
C ASN A 205 7.44 -20.97 30.63
N ASP A 206 7.98 -19.87 30.09
CA ASP A 206 7.27 -18.62 29.84
C ASP A 206 7.38 -18.15 28.37
N THR A 207 7.96 -18.97 27.50
CA THR A 207 8.12 -18.75 26.07
C THR A 207 7.14 -19.60 25.24
N TYR A 208 6.84 -19.12 24.04
CA TYR A 208 5.99 -19.81 23.06
C TYR A 208 6.69 -19.88 21.70
N GLY A 209 6.44 -20.96 20.97
CA GLY A 209 7.01 -21.14 19.66
C GLY A 209 6.61 -20.04 18.69
N TYR A 210 5.31 -19.77 18.58
CA TYR A 210 4.77 -18.82 17.61
C TYR A 210 3.86 -17.77 18.25
N GLY A 211 4.09 -16.51 17.92
CA GLY A 211 3.25 -15.39 18.28
C GLY A 211 2.37 -14.93 17.11
N ALA A 212 1.09 -14.71 17.40
CA ALA A 212 0.13 -14.18 16.46
C ALA A 212 -0.88 -13.23 17.14
N TYR A 213 -1.72 -12.58 16.35
CA TYR A 213 -2.94 -11.92 16.78
C TYR A 213 -3.96 -11.90 15.64
N VAL A 214 -5.24 -11.81 15.97
CA VAL A 214 -6.31 -11.68 14.96
C VAL A 214 -6.40 -10.22 14.52
N GLU A 215 -6.31 -9.98 13.22
CA GLU A 215 -6.53 -8.64 12.68
C GLU A 215 -8.04 -8.37 12.60
N SER A 216 -8.51 -7.39 13.37
CA SER A 216 -9.90 -6.91 13.29
C SER A 216 -10.19 -6.31 11.90
N ASN A 217 -11.40 -6.55 11.39
CA ASN A 217 -11.86 -6.10 10.08
C ASN A 217 -11.08 -6.75 8.91
N SER A 218 -10.78 -8.03 9.02
CA SER A 218 -9.99 -8.77 8.04
C SER A 218 -10.78 -9.25 6.80
N VAL A 219 -11.86 -8.55 6.42
CA VAL A 219 -12.70 -8.91 5.25
C VAL A 219 -11.88 -9.16 3.97
N PHE A 220 -10.70 -8.56 3.84
CA PHE A 220 -9.86 -8.75 2.66
C PHE A 220 -8.70 -9.73 2.90
N LYS A 221 -8.33 -9.96 4.16
CA LYS A 221 -7.15 -10.75 4.52
C LYS A 221 -7.48 -12.19 4.89
N GLY A 222 -8.75 -12.51 5.08
CA GLY A 222 -9.21 -13.78 5.60
C GLY A 222 -8.94 -13.94 7.10
N TYR A 223 -9.66 -14.88 7.73
CA TYR A 223 -9.46 -15.21 9.14
C TYR A 223 -8.41 -16.34 9.25
N PRO A 224 -7.49 -16.27 10.20
CA PRO A 224 -7.37 -15.31 11.31
C PRO A 224 -6.52 -14.07 11.00
N GLY A 225 -6.21 -13.79 9.74
CA GLY A 225 -5.47 -12.61 9.32
C GLY A 225 -4.03 -12.90 8.91
N THR A 226 -3.26 -11.85 8.61
CA THR A 226 -1.93 -11.97 8.00
C THR A 226 -0.91 -12.67 8.89
N ARG A 227 -1.11 -12.64 10.22
CA ARG A 227 -0.12 -13.18 11.17
C ARG A 227 0.14 -14.67 11.03
N VAL A 228 -0.72 -15.41 10.34
CA VAL A 228 -0.54 -16.84 10.04
C VAL A 228 -0.41 -17.16 8.55
N TRP A 229 -0.30 -16.16 7.71
CA TRP A 229 -0.18 -16.35 6.27
C TRP A 229 0.97 -17.26 5.82
N PRO A 230 2.18 -17.26 6.43
CA PRO A 230 3.21 -18.22 6.05
C PRO A 230 2.81 -19.68 6.24
N ILE A 231 1.99 -19.97 7.27
CA ILE A 231 1.44 -21.31 7.50
C ILE A 231 0.33 -21.58 6.48
N MET A 232 -0.59 -20.63 6.25
CA MET A 232 -1.62 -20.75 5.21
C MET A 232 -1.01 -20.92 3.81
N GLY A 233 0.11 -20.25 3.55
CA GLY A 233 0.84 -20.30 2.28
C GLY A 233 1.44 -21.67 1.97
N ALA A 234 1.76 -22.46 3.00
CA ALA A 234 2.19 -23.85 2.84
C ALA A 234 1.07 -24.78 2.34
N PHE A 235 -0.20 -24.36 2.49
CA PHE A 235 -1.40 -25.03 1.95
C PHE A 235 -1.99 -24.29 0.74
N ASP A 236 -1.30 -23.27 0.21
CA ASP A 236 -1.78 -22.45 -0.92
C ASP A 236 -3.14 -21.75 -0.65
N VAL A 237 -3.43 -21.37 0.60
CA VAL A 237 -4.69 -20.74 1.00
C VAL A 237 -4.51 -19.41 1.75
N ALA A 238 -3.35 -18.77 1.59
CA ALA A 238 -3.13 -17.46 2.17
C ALA A 238 -4.09 -16.40 1.61
N GLY A 239 -4.67 -15.60 2.49
CA GLY A 239 -5.69 -14.60 2.15
C GLY A 239 -7.11 -15.16 2.13
N LEU A 240 -8.07 -14.26 1.90
CA LEU A 240 -9.49 -14.64 1.83
C LEU A 240 -9.84 -15.28 0.48
N TRP A 241 -9.30 -14.74 -0.61
CA TRP A 241 -9.59 -15.14 -1.97
C TRP A 241 -8.38 -15.81 -2.63
N SER A 242 -8.60 -16.89 -3.33
CA SER A 242 -7.70 -17.32 -4.40
C SER A 242 -8.02 -16.50 -5.64
N MET A 243 -6.99 -15.84 -6.20
CA MET A 243 -7.08 -15.08 -7.46
C MET A 243 -6.53 -15.87 -8.66
N LYS A 244 -6.11 -17.13 -8.46
CA LYS A 244 -5.66 -18.03 -9.52
C LYS A 244 -6.87 -18.52 -10.32
N SER A 245 -6.75 -18.54 -11.66
CA SER A 245 -7.87 -18.91 -12.55
C SER A 245 -8.43 -20.31 -12.25
N GLU A 246 -7.56 -21.26 -11.91
CA GLU A 246 -7.93 -22.64 -11.62
C GLU A 246 -8.63 -22.85 -10.26
N THR A 247 -8.42 -21.92 -9.31
CA THR A 247 -8.97 -22.01 -7.95
C THR A 247 -9.70 -20.74 -7.52
N LEU A 248 -10.09 -19.91 -8.49
CA LEU A 248 -10.71 -18.61 -8.23
C LEU A 248 -11.94 -18.74 -7.31
N GLY A 249 -11.91 -18.04 -6.19
CA GLY A 249 -13.00 -18.05 -5.22
C GLY A 249 -12.50 -17.86 -3.78
N LEU A 250 -13.43 -17.98 -2.84
CA LEU A 250 -13.12 -17.96 -1.40
C LEU A 250 -12.31 -19.19 -1.01
N ASN A 251 -11.14 -18.99 -0.40
CA ASN A 251 -10.26 -20.06 0.03
C ASN A 251 -10.93 -21.07 0.99
N VAL A 252 -11.90 -20.62 1.80
CA VAL A 252 -12.64 -21.48 2.74
C VAL A 252 -13.39 -22.64 2.09
N PHE A 253 -13.70 -22.55 0.79
CA PHE A 253 -14.35 -23.63 0.03
C PHE A 253 -13.36 -24.64 -0.55
N ARG A 254 -12.06 -24.40 -0.45
CA ARG A 254 -11.02 -25.30 -0.94
C ARG A 254 -10.68 -26.36 0.10
N PRO A 255 -10.44 -27.63 -0.30
CA PRO A 255 -10.04 -28.70 0.62
C PRO A 255 -8.77 -28.34 1.42
N GLU A 256 -7.82 -27.70 0.80
CA GLU A 256 -6.54 -27.30 1.41
C GLU A 256 -6.73 -26.31 2.57
N PHE A 257 -7.85 -25.60 2.61
CA PHE A 257 -8.18 -24.73 3.75
C PHE A 257 -8.54 -25.56 5.00
N TYR A 258 -9.25 -26.67 4.82
CA TYR A 258 -9.50 -27.61 5.92
C TYR A 258 -8.19 -28.21 6.44
N ASP A 259 -7.28 -28.61 5.56
CA ASP A 259 -5.97 -29.17 5.95
C ASP A 259 -5.16 -28.15 6.74
N PHE A 260 -5.15 -26.87 6.30
CA PHE A 260 -4.58 -25.77 7.08
C PHE A 260 -5.22 -25.66 8.47
N MET A 261 -6.55 -25.70 8.56
CA MET A 261 -7.27 -25.60 9.83
C MET A 261 -6.87 -26.73 10.79
N VAL A 262 -6.77 -27.96 10.30
CA VAL A 262 -6.34 -29.13 11.09
C VAL A 262 -4.90 -28.94 11.60
N TYR A 263 -3.99 -28.53 10.72
CA TYR A 263 -2.61 -28.33 11.09
C TYR A 263 -2.47 -27.21 12.13
N PHE A 264 -3.02 -26.02 11.87
CA PHE A 264 -2.90 -24.89 12.78
C PHE A 264 -3.56 -25.13 14.13
N LYS A 265 -4.74 -25.81 14.12
CA LYS A 265 -5.37 -26.28 15.37
C LYS A 265 -4.46 -27.20 16.17
N SER A 266 -3.73 -28.10 15.50
CA SER A 266 -2.80 -29.00 16.19
C SER A 266 -1.68 -28.22 16.92
N LEU A 267 -1.23 -27.08 16.36
CA LEU A 267 -0.26 -26.21 17.05
C LEU A 267 -0.89 -25.53 18.27
N CYS A 268 -2.16 -25.10 18.16
CA CYS A 268 -2.89 -24.51 19.28
C CYS A 268 -3.12 -25.55 20.40
N ASP A 269 -3.55 -26.76 20.05
CA ASP A 269 -3.85 -27.82 21.02
C ASP A 269 -2.60 -28.30 21.78
N GLU A 270 -1.44 -28.26 21.15
CA GLU A 270 -0.16 -28.56 21.79
C GLU A 270 0.40 -27.38 22.59
N GLY A 271 -0.24 -26.21 22.56
CA GLY A 271 0.22 -25.00 23.25
C GLY A 271 1.44 -24.34 22.62
N LEU A 272 1.73 -24.58 21.35
CA LEU A 272 2.87 -24.03 20.63
C LEU A 272 2.63 -22.58 20.18
N ILE A 273 1.37 -22.18 20.08
CA ILE A 273 0.92 -20.81 19.82
C ILE A 273 0.61 -20.14 21.17
N ASP A 274 1.03 -18.89 21.36
CA ASP A 274 0.65 -18.15 22.57
C ASP A 274 -0.87 -18.16 22.76
N PRO A 275 -1.40 -18.65 23.87
CA PRO A 275 -2.85 -18.80 24.09
C PRO A 275 -3.61 -17.46 24.05
N ASN A 276 -2.93 -16.33 24.22
CA ASN A 276 -3.54 -15.01 24.15
C ASN A 276 -3.74 -14.50 22.73
N TRP A 277 -3.31 -15.25 21.69
CA TRP A 277 -3.33 -14.79 20.29
C TRP A 277 -4.70 -14.33 19.80
N LEU A 278 -5.80 -14.93 20.28
CA LEU A 278 -7.16 -14.51 19.94
C LEU A 278 -7.59 -13.19 20.60
N SER A 279 -6.92 -12.79 21.68
CA SER A 279 -7.25 -11.59 22.46
C SER A 279 -6.29 -10.43 22.23
N TYR A 280 -5.09 -10.70 21.72
CA TYR A 280 -4.12 -9.66 21.45
C TYR A 280 -4.62 -8.65 20.43
N LYS A 281 -4.36 -7.38 20.73
CA LYS A 281 -4.31 -6.32 19.74
C LYS A 281 -2.88 -6.18 19.23
N LYS A 282 -2.71 -5.47 18.12
CA LYS A 282 -1.40 -5.24 17.50
C LYS A 282 -0.34 -4.75 18.47
N ASP A 283 -0.69 -3.79 19.35
CA ASP A 283 0.27 -3.19 20.28
C ASP A 283 0.62 -4.13 21.43
N ASP A 284 -0.34 -4.94 21.93
CA ASP A 284 -0.10 -5.98 22.93
C ASP A 284 0.83 -7.06 22.38
N PHE A 285 0.58 -7.51 21.16
CA PHE A 285 1.45 -8.46 20.46
C PHE A 285 2.87 -7.90 20.30
N ARG A 286 2.99 -6.62 19.89
CA ARG A 286 4.31 -5.96 19.76
C ARG A 286 5.01 -5.77 21.08
N ALA A 287 4.30 -5.51 22.16
CA ALA A 287 4.87 -5.48 23.50
C ALA A 287 5.37 -6.87 23.92
N ALA A 288 4.61 -7.92 23.62
CA ALA A 288 4.94 -9.29 24.03
C ALA A 288 6.23 -9.80 23.35
N TRP A 289 6.42 -9.62 22.01
CA TRP A 289 7.65 -10.07 21.38
C TRP A 289 8.89 -9.27 21.82
N LYS A 290 8.73 -7.98 22.14
CA LYS A 290 9.82 -7.16 22.71
C LYS A 290 10.23 -7.60 24.12
N GLN A 291 9.37 -8.36 24.79
CA GLN A 291 9.64 -9.00 26.09
C GLN A 291 10.10 -10.45 25.98
N GLY A 292 10.41 -10.93 24.75
CA GLY A 292 10.95 -12.26 24.54
C GLY A 292 9.92 -13.40 24.60
N ARG A 293 8.61 -13.09 24.45
CA ARG A 293 7.57 -14.11 24.61
C ARG A 293 7.46 -15.11 23.48
N PHE A 294 7.93 -14.75 22.24
CA PHE A 294 7.80 -15.59 21.05
C PHE A 294 9.16 -15.89 20.42
N GLY A 295 9.32 -17.12 19.90
CA GLY A 295 10.48 -17.51 19.12
C GLY A 295 10.32 -17.30 17.62
N MET A 296 9.09 -17.24 17.15
CA MET A 296 8.77 -17.02 15.74
C MET A 296 7.52 -16.16 15.60
N MET A 297 7.45 -15.32 14.57
CA MET A 297 6.29 -14.49 14.26
C MET A 297 6.32 -13.97 12.81
N TYR A 298 5.17 -13.50 12.33
CA TYR A 298 5.08 -12.73 11.10
C TYR A 298 4.91 -11.25 11.42
N GLU A 299 5.86 -10.41 11.00
CA GLU A 299 5.87 -8.99 11.37
C GLU A 299 6.36 -8.10 10.22
N GLN A 300 6.02 -6.82 10.32
CA GLN A 300 6.42 -5.79 9.37
C GLN A 300 7.87 -5.35 9.66
N TRP A 301 8.66 -5.15 8.59
CA TRP A 301 10.07 -4.82 8.68
C TRP A 301 10.39 -3.62 9.58
N ALA A 302 9.67 -2.49 9.43
CA ALA A 302 9.93 -1.28 10.24
C ALA A 302 9.45 -1.43 11.68
N ALA A 303 8.41 -2.23 11.95
CA ALA A 303 7.99 -2.54 13.31
C ALA A 303 9.01 -3.41 14.05
N LEU A 304 9.73 -4.25 13.30
CA LEU A 304 10.79 -5.11 13.83
C LEU A 304 12.11 -4.37 14.01
N SER A 305 12.54 -3.57 13.02
CA SER A 305 13.93 -3.14 12.89
C SER A 305 14.17 -1.62 12.93
N ALA A 306 13.12 -0.76 12.85
CA ALA A 306 13.35 0.68 13.03
C ALA A 306 13.86 0.97 14.46
N GLU A 307 14.80 1.89 14.60
CA GLU A 307 15.56 2.14 15.84
C GLU A 307 14.65 2.26 17.08
N SER A 308 13.61 3.10 17.02
CA SER A 308 12.69 3.28 18.14
C SER A 308 11.89 2.02 18.50
N ASN A 309 11.60 1.17 17.51
CA ASN A 309 10.87 -0.08 17.69
C ASN A 309 11.75 -1.21 18.20
N TYR A 310 13.00 -1.27 17.73
CA TYR A 310 13.97 -2.30 18.12
C TYR A 310 14.56 -2.07 19.52
N LYS A 311 14.72 -0.81 19.93
CA LYS A 311 15.34 -0.42 21.20
C LYS A 311 14.85 -1.18 22.44
N PRO A 312 13.53 -1.42 22.66
CA PRO A 312 13.09 -2.20 23.82
C PRO A 312 13.53 -3.66 23.78
N PHE A 313 13.58 -4.27 22.59
CA PHE A 313 14.10 -5.64 22.41
C PHE A 313 15.60 -5.69 22.70
N ASP A 314 16.39 -4.79 22.14
CA ASP A 314 17.83 -4.67 22.37
C ASP A 314 18.17 -4.45 23.84
N SER A 315 17.31 -3.72 24.58
CA SER A 315 17.51 -3.51 26.02
C SER A 315 17.24 -4.77 26.85
N ASN A 316 16.25 -5.57 26.44
CA ASN A 316 15.89 -6.79 27.17
C ASN A 316 16.78 -7.99 26.79
N PHE A 317 17.20 -8.04 25.54
CA PHE A 317 17.93 -9.18 24.95
C PHE A 317 19.11 -8.70 24.10
N PRO A 318 20.22 -8.21 24.70
CA PRO A 318 21.38 -7.73 23.93
C PRO A 318 21.98 -8.80 23.02
N GLU A 319 21.93 -10.08 23.40
CA GLU A 319 22.38 -11.21 22.57
C GLU A 319 21.31 -11.69 21.59
N GLY A 320 20.06 -11.22 21.74
CA GLY A 320 18.93 -11.61 20.90
C GLY A 320 19.12 -11.21 19.43
N GLU A 321 18.65 -12.08 18.54
CA GLU A 321 18.76 -11.85 17.10
C GLU A 321 17.52 -12.37 16.37
N TRP A 322 16.87 -11.48 15.60
CA TRP A 322 15.83 -11.83 14.66
C TRP A 322 16.38 -11.93 13.26
N ILE A 323 16.06 -13.03 12.58
CA ILE A 323 16.37 -13.20 11.14
C ILE A 323 15.09 -13.43 10.36
N VAL A 324 15.06 -12.97 9.09
CA VAL A 324 14.01 -13.30 8.13
C VAL A 324 14.27 -14.69 7.58
N ILE A 325 13.23 -15.50 7.52
CA ILE A 325 13.29 -16.84 6.95
C ILE A 325 12.29 -17.01 5.82
N ASN A 326 12.54 -17.99 4.94
CA ASN A 326 11.56 -18.39 3.95
C ASN A 326 10.35 -19.06 4.63
N PRO A 327 9.13 -18.95 4.07
CA PRO A 327 7.98 -19.68 4.57
C PRO A 327 8.19 -21.19 4.42
N PRO A 328 7.63 -22.00 5.33
CA PRO A 328 7.77 -23.45 5.28
C PRO A 328 7.12 -24.04 4.04
N VAL A 329 7.66 -25.15 3.57
CA VAL A 329 7.08 -25.96 2.49
C VAL A 329 6.05 -26.92 3.08
N GLY A 330 4.86 -26.91 2.52
CA GLY A 330 3.77 -27.78 2.89
C GLY A 330 3.77 -29.15 2.19
N PRO A 331 2.76 -30.00 2.46
CA PRO A 331 2.71 -31.38 1.96
C PRO A 331 2.75 -31.51 0.44
N GLU A 332 2.20 -30.55 -0.30
CA GLU A 332 2.17 -30.54 -1.77
C GLU A 332 3.32 -29.74 -2.40
N GLY A 333 4.37 -29.42 -1.64
CA GLY A 333 5.48 -28.60 -2.11
C GLY A 333 5.12 -27.13 -2.27
N LYS A 334 3.98 -26.67 -1.73
CA LYS A 334 3.58 -25.27 -1.75
C LYS A 334 4.26 -24.49 -0.63
N SER A 335 4.61 -23.25 -0.92
CA SER A 335 5.24 -22.35 0.04
C SER A 335 4.96 -20.91 -0.38
N SER A 336 4.51 -20.09 0.55
CA SER A 336 4.29 -18.66 0.31
C SER A 336 4.30 -17.89 1.63
N THR A 337 4.95 -16.74 1.64
CA THR A 337 4.95 -15.81 2.78
C THR A 337 3.53 -15.25 3.03
N GLY A 338 2.71 -15.18 2.00
CA GLY A 338 1.34 -14.69 2.09
C GLY A 338 0.77 -14.28 0.75
N ALA A 339 -0.47 -13.78 0.79
CA ALA A 339 -1.18 -13.26 -0.36
C ALA A 339 -0.82 -11.78 -0.55
N LEU A 340 -0.16 -11.46 -1.66
CA LEU A 340 0.29 -10.11 -1.94
C LEU A 340 -0.63 -9.45 -2.96
N ASP A 341 -1.34 -8.42 -2.50
CA ASP A 341 -2.02 -7.48 -3.37
C ASP A 341 -1.23 -6.17 -3.37
N LYS A 342 -0.87 -5.70 -4.57
CA LYS A 342 -0.28 -4.39 -4.73
C LYS A 342 -1.32 -3.35 -4.34
N GLN A 343 -1.02 -2.56 -3.32
CA GLN A 343 -1.88 -1.44 -2.96
C GLN A 343 -1.53 -0.23 -3.82
N PHE A 344 -2.57 0.39 -4.37
CA PHE A 344 -2.42 1.60 -5.18
C PHE A 344 -3.24 2.74 -4.58
N ARG A 345 -2.70 3.94 -4.68
CA ARG A 345 -3.46 5.17 -4.51
C ARG A 345 -3.90 5.64 -5.88
N ILE A 346 -5.19 5.70 -6.10
CA ILE A 346 -5.75 6.20 -7.35
C ILE A 346 -6.05 7.68 -7.20
N TYR A 347 -5.58 8.47 -8.15
CA TYR A 347 -5.98 9.86 -8.31
C TYR A 347 -6.86 9.97 -9.55
N ALA A 348 -8.14 10.25 -9.34
CA ALA A 348 -9.13 10.41 -10.40
C ALA A 348 -9.29 11.88 -10.78
N VAL A 349 -9.60 12.13 -12.06
CA VAL A 349 -9.94 13.46 -12.58
C VAL A 349 -11.45 13.53 -12.78
N SER A 350 -12.09 14.59 -12.26
CA SER A 350 -13.54 14.76 -12.45
C SER A 350 -13.88 15.18 -13.89
N ASN A 351 -14.99 14.70 -14.42
CA ASN A 351 -15.54 15.19 -15.70
C ASN A 351 -15.84 16.69 -15.70
N LYS A 352 -16.08 17.27 -14.52
CA LYS A 352 -16.23 18.71 -14.34
C LYS A 352 -14.92 19.45 -14.69
N ALA A 353 -13.78 18.99 -14.20
CA ALA A 353 -12.48 19.60 -14.49
C ALA A 353 -12.16 19.60 -15.98
N VAL A 354 -12.47 18.50 -16.68
CA VAL A 354 -12.29 18.41 -18.13
C VAL A 354 -13.20 19.39 -18.88
N LYS A 355 -14.47 19.48 -18.48
CA LYS A 355 -15.43 20.45 -19.06
C LYS A 355 -15.03 21.91 -18.82
N GLU A 356 -14.34 22.18 -17.72
CA GLU A 356 -13.79 23.49 -17.37
C GLU A 356 -12.44 23.78 -18.06
N GLY A 357 -11.93 22.86 -18.93
CA GLY A 357 -10.68 23.05 -19.68
C GLY A 357 -9.42 22.96 -18.84
N LYS A 358 -9.46 22.24 -17.71
CA LYS A 358 -8.34 22.16 -16.75
C LYS A 358 -7.38 20.98 -17.00
N LEU A 359 -7.66 20.12 -17.99
CA LEU A 359 -6.92 18.87 -18.19
C LEU A 359 -5.42 19.11 -18.41
N GLU A 360 -5.04 20.03 -19.32
CA GLU A 360 -3.64 20.39 -19.56
C GLU A 360 -2.92 20.92 -18.31
N ALA A 361 -3.61 21.66 -17.44
CA ALA A 361 -3.03 22.13 -16.20
C ALA A 361 -2.80 20.97 -15.21
N ILE A 362 -3.70 19.99 -15.19
CA ILE A 362 -3.56 18.77 -14.40
C ILE A 362 -2.38 17.94 -14.92
N GLU A 363 -2.24 17.76 -16.22
CA GLU A 363 -1.11 17.09 -16.86
C GLU A 363 0.22 17.77 -16.48
N ARG A 364 0.32 19.10 -16.61
CA ARG A 364 1.53 19.83 -16.19
C ARG A 364 1.86 19.67 -14.71
N LEU A 365 0.84 19.69 -13.84
CA LEU A 365 1.04 19.49 -12.40
C LEU A 365 1.60 18.11 -12.09
N PHE A 366 1.01 17.06 -12.68
CA PHE A 366 1.44 15.70 -12.44
C PHE A 366 2.76 15.35 -13.12
N GLU A 367 3.05 15.91 -14.31
CA GLU A 367 4.38 15.80 -14.94
C GLU A 367 5.45 16.41 -14.05
N TRP A 368 5.23 17.64 -13.53
CA TRP A 368 6.15 18.24 -12.59
C TRP A 368 6.34 17.39 -11.33
N MET A 369 5.27 16.77 -10.81
CA MET A 369 5.37 15.83 -9.70
C MET A 369 6.22 14.59 -10.02
N GLY A 370 6.48 14.28 -11.28
CA GLY A 370 7.43 13.26 -11.72
C GLY A 370 8.89 13.70 -11.61
N SER A 371 9.16 15.01 -11.51
CA SER A 371 10.50 15.57 -11.49
C SER A 371 11.25 15.37 -10.16
N GLU A 372 12.56 15.51 -10.21
CA GLU A 372 13.41 15.44 -9.02
C GLU A 372 13.16 16.64 -8.08
N GLU A 373 12.89 17.83 -8.61
CA GLU A 373 12.51 18.98 -7.80
C GLU A 373 11.27 18.73 -6.96
N ALA A 374 10.22 18.17 -7.57
CA ALA A 374 9.02 17.79 -6.84
C ALA A 374 9.28 16.67 -5.83
N TYR A 375 10.15 15.71 -6.17
CA TYR A 375 10.57 14.64 -5.25
C TYR A 375 11.15 15.24 -3.96
N TYR A 376 12.07 16.20 -4.06
CA TYR A 376 12.63 16.87 -2.87
C TYR A 376 11.59 17.72 -2.14
N LEU A 377 10.90 18.60 -2.84
CA LEU A 377 9.96 19.54 -2.21
C LEU A 377 8.80 18.80 -1.52
N LEU A 378 8.15 17.88 -2.22
CA LEU A 378 6.99 17.17 -1.69
C LEU A 378 7.36 16.08 -0.68
N GLY A 379 8.55 15.51 -0.83
CA GLY A 379 9.06 14.44 0.01
C GLY A 379 9.80 14.89 1.25
N TYR A 380 10.56 15.97 1.16
CA TYR A 380 11.46 16.39 2.22
C TYR A 380 11.29 17.87 2.61
N GLY A 381 10.56 18.69 1.84
CA GLY A 381 10.36 20.11 2.11
C GLY A 381 11.43 20.98 1.45
N THR A 382 11.82 22.06 2.12
CA THR A 382 12.77 23.06 1.61
C THR A 382 14.17 22.77 2.14
N GLU A 383 15.17 22.77 1.22
CA GLU A 383 16.58 22.61 1.58
C GLU A 383 17.05 23.74 2.51
N GLY A 384 17.87 23.38 3.50
CA GLY A 384 18.33 24.30 4.54
C GLY A 384 17.29 24.62 5.62
N VAL A 385 16.01 24.23 5.41
CA VAL A 385 14.91 24.45 6.37
C VAL A 385 14.38 23.12 6.90
N ASN A 386 14.06 22.19 6.01
CA ASN A 386 13.48 20.89 6.39
C ASN A 386 14.43 19.72 6.14
N TYR A 387 15.44 19.88 5.30
CA TYR A 387 16.51 18.92 5.09
C TYR A 387 17.81 19.64 4.70
N VAL A 388 18.92 18.92 4.86
CA VAL A 388 20.22 19.25 4.28
C VAL A 388 20.67 18.05 3.46
N LEU A 389 21.57 18.26 2.50
CA LEU A 389 22.17 17.14 1.78
C LEU A 389 23.35 16.57 2.59
N ASP A 390 23.41 15.24 2.69
CA ASP A 390 24.57 14.53 3.24
C ASP A 390 25.74 14.49 2.25
N ALA A 391 26.84 13.87 2.62
CA ALA A 391 28.03 13.75 1.78
C ALA A 391 27.80 12.98 0.47
N ASN A 392 26.72 12.20 0.39
CA ASN A 392 26.31 11.43 -0.78
C ASN A 392 25.24 12.13 -1.62
N GLY A 393 24.83 13.35 -1.24
CA GLY A 393 23.78 14.11 -1.90
C GLY A 393 22.36 13.63 -1.56
N ASN A 394 22.17 12.87 -0.48
CA ASN A 394 20.84 12.46 -0.03
C ASN A 394 20.29 13.43 1.02
N PRO A 395 18.94 13.61 1.06
CA PRO A 395 18.32 14.36 2.13
C PRO A 395 18.64 13.78 3.50
N SER A 396 19.01 14.64 4.43
CA SER A 396 19.34 14.30 5.80
C SER A 396 18.65 15.26 6.76
N LYS A 397 18.38 14.81 7.97
CA LYS A 397 17.83 15.65 9.04
C LYS A 397 18.84 16.71 9.50
N GLY A 398 20.15 16.44 9.38
CA GLY A 398 21.19 17.29 9.94
C GLY A 398 20.89 17.71 11.39
N ASP A 399 21.22 18.94 11.73
CA ASP A 399 20.93 19.54 13.05
C ASP A 399 19.60 20.34 13.07
N LEU A 400 18.68 20.08 12.13
CA LEU A 400 17.44 20.85 11.97
C LEU A 400 16.37 20.55 13.05
N GLY A 401 16.56 19.53 13.86
CA GLY A 401 15.66 19.18 14.96
C GLY A 401 14.20 18.99 14.52
N ASP A 402 13.29 19.67 15.19
CA ASP A 402 11.86 19.61 14.90
C ASP A 402 11.47 20.15 13.52
N ASN A 403 12.28 21.01 12.93
CA ASN A 403 12.04 21.52 11.57
C ASN A 403 12.38 20.50 10.48
N SER A 404 13.13 19.44 10.80
CA SER A 404 13.46 18.42 9.81
C SER A 404 12.21 17.75 9.22
N PHE A 405 12.32 17.20 8.00
CA PHE A 405 11.21 16.54 7.30
C PHE A 405 10.52 15.40 8.09
N SER A 406 11.13 14.92 9.14
CA SER A 406 10.57 13.91 10.06
C SER A 406 10.35 14.46 11.47
N GLY A 407 10.67 15.71 11.73
CA GLY A 407 10.42 16.38 13.01
C GLY A 407 8.97 16.86 13.13
N SER A 408 8.56 17.20 14.34
CA SER A 408 7.16 17.56 14.67
C SER A 408 6.64 18.78 13.88
N VAL A 409 7.53 19.71 13.51
CA VAL A 409 7.20 20.93 12.74
C VAL A 409 7.37 20.71 11.23
N GLY A 410 8.44 20.01 10.82
CA GLY A 410 8.78 19.89 9.40
C GLY A 410 7.93 18.86 8.64
N GLN A 411 7.45 17.80 9.31
CA GLN A 411 6.69 16.73 8.63
C GLN A 411 5.38 17.22 7.98
N VAL A 412 4.79 18.31 8.46
CA VAL A 412 3.59 18.90 7.86
C VAL A 412 3.85 19.44 6.45
N GLN A 413 5.11 19.82 6.17
CA GLN A 413 5.55 20.32 4.85
C GLN A 413 5.62 19.19 3.80
N THR A 414 5.60 17.93 4.24
CA THR A 414 5.79 16.74 3.39
C THR A 414 4.53 15.88 3.25
N GLN A 415 3.35 16.47 3.44
CA GLN A 415 2.07 15.75 3.40
C GLN A 415 1.72 15.15 2.03
N LEU A 416 2.26 15.71 0.94
CA LEU A 416 2.07 15.21 -0.42
C LEU A 416 3.13 14.17 -0.85
N ARG A 417 4.04 13.75 0.03
CA ARG A 417 5.12 12.81 -0.34
C ARG A 417 4.61 11.52 -0.98
N ASN A 418 3.44 11.04 -0.57
CA ASN A 418 2.83 9.83 -1.12
C ASN A 418 2.40 9.97 -2.61
N MET A 419 2.47 11.16 -3.18
CA MET A 419 2.26 11.40 -4.61
C MET A 419 3.55 11.27 -5.44
N VAL A 420 4.72 11.21 -4.77
CA VAL A 420 6.04 11.18 -5.41
C VAL A 420 6.93 10.03 -4.94
N PHE A 421 6.55 9.32 -3.88
CA PHE A 421 7.32 8.18 -3.35
C PHE A 421 6.63 6.85 -3.63
N PHE A 422 7.46 5.86 -3.95
CA PHE A 422 7.09 4.44 -4.10
C PHE A 422 7.55 3.57 -2.94
N ASN A 423 8.07 4.13 -1.83
CA ASN A 423 8.88 3.40 -0.88
C ASN A 423 10.10 2.76 -1.59
N ASP A 424 10.75 3.51 -2.45
CA ASP A 424 11.94 3.07 -3.13
C ASP A 424 13.14 2.92 -2.17
N ALA A 425 14.21 2.30 -2.64
CA ALA A 425 15.37 2.02 -1.79
C ALA A 425 16.02 3.32 -1.26
N ARG A 426 16.02 4.40 -2.07
CA ARG A 426 16.59 5.69 -1.68
C ARG A 426 15.78 6.34 -0.55
N GLU A 427 14.46 6.37 -0.68
CA GLU A 427 13.60 6.91 0.39
C GLU A 427 13.75 6.12 1.68
N ASN A 428 13.72 4.79 1.58
CA ASN A 428 13.83 3.92 2.76
C ASN A 428 15.17 4.07 3.47
N SER A 429 16.29 4.19 2.74
CA SER A 429 17.61 4.42 3.34
C SER A 429 17.72 5.76 4.06
N VAL A 430 17.09 6.79 3.54
CA VAL A 430 17.06 8.13 4.17
C VAL A 430 16.19 8.16 5.43
N ARG A 431 15.04 7.50 5.40
CA ARG A 431 14.09 7.50 6.54
C ARG A 431 14.43 6.49 7.61
N PHE A 432 15.06 5.40 7.23
CA PHE A 432 15.41 4.27 8.10
C PHE A 432 16.88 3.89 7.89
N PRO A 433 17.82 4.81 8.25
CA PRO A 433 19.24 4.53 8.11
C PRO A 433 19.67 3.39 9.02
N ASP A 434 20.81 2.79 8.68
CA ASP A 434 21.49 1.86 9.56
C ASP A 434 21.89 2.56 10.85
N TYR A 435 21.86 1.84 11.97
CA TYR A 435 22.23 2.37 13.27
C TYR A 435 22.90 1.30 14.14
N GLU A 436 23.73 1.74 15.08
CA GLU A 436 24.27 0.87 16.12
C GLU A 436 23.27 0.78 17.28
N ALA A 437 22.84 -0.43 17.60
CA ALA A 437 21.95 -0.69 18.72
C ALA A 437 22.68 -0.41 20.06
N ALA A 438 21.97 0.25 20.99
CA ALA A 438 22.62 0.85 22.16
C ALA A 438 23.24 -0.18 23.13
N ASN A 439 22.62 -1.35 23.29
CA ASN A 439 23.06 -2.38 24.22
C ASN A 439 23.87 -3.47 23.56
N SER A 440 23.36 -4.08 22.50
CA SER A 440 24.03 -5.16 21.77
C SER A 440 25.27 -4.71 20.95
N LYS A 441 25.35 -3.42 20.63
CA LYS A 441 26.37 -2.87 19.71
C LYS A 441 26.32 -3.44 18.29
N LYS A 442 25.27 -4.18 17.96
CA LYS A 442 25.03 -4.70 16.62
C LYS A 442 24.62 -3.56 15.67
N ILE A 443 25.09 -3.63 14.44
CA ILE A 443 24.58 -2.74 13.37
C ILE A 443 23.26 -3.32 12.87
N ILE A 444 22.20 -2.56 13.06
CA ILE A 444 20.86 -2.91 12.57
C ILE A 444 20.60 -2.14 11.29
N SER A 445 20.29 -2.87 10.22
CA SER A 445 19.93 -2.31 8.91
C SER A 445 18.45 -2.58 8.61
N PRO A 446 17.56 -1.61 8.83
CA PRO A 446 16.13 -1.80 8.55
C PRO A 446 15.84 -2.12 7.08
N THR A 447 16.60 -1.54 6.16
CA THR A 447 16.42 -1.80 4.73
C THR A 447 16.85 -3.20 4.33
N THR A 448 17.79 -3.83 5.04
CA THR A 448 18.16 -5.23 4.84
C THR A 448 16.99 -6.16 5.19
N PHE A 449 16.29 -5.93 6.30
CA PHE A 449 15.08 -6.68 6.63
C PHE A 449 14.01 -6.54 5.54
N LEU A 450 13.79 -5.31 5.06
CA LEU A 450 12.85 -5.07 3.97
C LEU A 450 13.22 -5.83 2.70
N ASP A 451 14.49 -5.81 2.32
CA ASP A 451 14.98 -6.50 1.12
C ASP A 451 14.88 -8.03 1.24
N GLN A 452 15.19 -8.57 2.41
CA GLN A 452 15.04 -10.00 2.68
C GLN A 452 13.58 -10.44 2.62
N MET A 453 12.66 -9.69 3.26
CA MET A 453 11.23 -9.96 3.20
C MET A 453 10.67 -9.88 1.78
N GLY A 454 11.14 -8.89 0.99
CA GLY A 454 10.74 -8.72 -0.40
C GLY A 454 11.22 -9.83 -1.35
N LYS A 455 12.24 -10.59 -0.95
CA LYS A 455 12.79 -11.71 -1.73
C LYS A 455 12.15 -13.06 -1.40
N THR A 456 11.33 -13.15 -0.36
CA THR A 456 10.61 -14.37 -0.03
C THR A 456 9.51 -14.68 -1.06
N ASN A 457 9.04 -15.91 -1.09
CA ASN A 457 8.05 -16.35 -2.06
C ASN A 457 6.64 -15.86 -1.69
N TRP A 458 5.97 -15.15 -2.60
CA TRP A 458 4.64 -14.58 -2.40
C TRP A 458 3.63 -15.13 -3.41
N THR A 459 2.38 -15.34 -2.96
CA THR A 459 1.25 -15.61 -3.85
C THR A 459 0.64 -14.29 -4.31
N SER A 460 0.48 -14.12 -5.63
CA SER A 460 -0.20 -12.94 -6.16
C SER A 460 -1.69 -12.98 -5.78
N ALA A 461 -2.15 -11.88 -5.18
CA ALA A 461 -3.55 -11.66 -4.82
C ALA A 461 -4.08 -10.35 -5.41
N VAL A 462 -3.55 -9.94 -6.56
CA VAL A 462 -3.91 -8.67 -7.23
C VAL A 462 -5.42 -8.61 -7.45
N GLY A 463 -6.02 -7.54 -6.96
CA GLY A 463 -7.46 -7.30 -6.99
C GLY A 463 -8.23 -7.83 -5.77
N SER A 464 -7.61 -8.60 -4.88
CA SER A 464 -8.29 -9.17 -3.70
C SER A 464 -8.87 -8.09 -2.78
N ASN A 465 -8.19 -6.95 -2.64
CA ASN A 465 -8.67 -5.81 -1.86
C ASN A 465 -9.86 -5.06 -2.50
N SER A 466 -10.17 -5.37 -3.76
CA SER A 466 -11.28 -4.76 -4.50
C SER A 466 -12.50 -5.68 -4.60
N MET A 467 -12.41 -6.89 -4.06
CA MET A 467 -13.47 -7.88 -4.13
C MET A 467 -14.73 -7.43 -3.37
N PRO A 468 -15.93 -7.86 -3.80
CA PRO A 468 -17.17 -7.52 -3.12
C PRO A 468 -17.14 -7.96 -1.66
N THR A 469 -17.65 -7.12 -0.78
CA THR A 469 -17.86 -7.46 0.63
C THR A 469 -19.20 -8.17 0.81
N PRO A 470 -19.28 -9.15 1.72
CA PRO A 470 -20.55 -9.83 2.01
C PRO A 470 -21.43 -8.96 2.92
N ASN A 471 -22.65 -9.45 3.17
CA ASN A 471 -23.43 -8.98 4.30
C ASN A 471 -22.66 -9.19 5.61
N ALA A 472 -22.79 -8.25 6.56
CA ALA A 472 -22.11 -8.29 7.85
C ALA A 472 -22.39 -9.59 8.65
N ASP A 473 -23.61 -10.14 8.55
CA ASP A 473 -23.97 -11.40 9.23
C ASP A 473 -23.23 -12.62 8.64
N VAL A 474 -23.05 -12.66 7.32
CA VAL A 474 -22.29 -13.69 6.63
C VAL A 474 -20.83 -13.67 7.08
N PHE A 475 -20.25 -12.49 7.13
CA PHE A 475 -18.85 -12.34 7.52
C PHE A 475 -18.64 -12.68 9.01
N ARG A 476 -19.53 -12.20 9.89
CA ARG A 476 -19.49 -12.53 11.31
C ARG A 476 -19.61 -14.04 11.55
N PHE A 477 -20.51 -14.72 10.85
CA PHE A 477 -20.63 -16.18 10.95
C PHE A 477 -19.35 -16.89 10.53
N TYR A 478 -18.72 -16.44 9.43
CA TYR A 478 -17.44 -16.96 8.95
C TYR A 478 -16.35 -16.83 10.03
N GLU A 479 -16.11 -15.63 10.55
CA GLU A 479 -15.06 -15.39 11.55
C GLU A 479 -15.34 -16.14 12.85
N GLN A 480 -16.57 -16.08 13.35
CA GLN A 480 -16.94 -16.72 14.59
C GLN A 480 -16.82 -18.24 14.51
N SER A 481 -17.27 -18.84 13.43
CA SER A 481 -17.16 -20.30 13.25
C SER A 481 -15.71 -20.77 13.17
N LEU A 482 -14.84 -20.02 12.47
CA LEU A 482 -13.41 -20.36 12.42
C LEU A 482 -12.73 -20.19 13.79
N ALA A 483 -13.10 -19.18 14.57
CA ALA A 483 -12.62 -19.02 15.94
C ALA A 483 -13.09 -20.18 16.84
N GLU A 484 -14.34 -20.63 16.70
CA GLU A 484 -14.90 -21.77 17.45
C GLU A 484 -14.15 -23.08 17.17
N PHE A 485 -13.71 -23.32 15.94
CA PHE A 485 -12.86 -24.46 15.61
C PHE A 485 -11.51 -24.40 16.33
N PHE A 486 -10.84 -23.24 16.32
CA PHE A 486 -9.53 -23.10 16.97
C PHE A 486 -9.61 -23.23 18.50
N THR A 487 -10.68 -22.74 19.09
CA THR A 487 -10.90 -22.87 20.55
C THR A 487 -11.45 -24.22 20.99
N GLY A 488 -11.86 -25.08 20.04
CA GLY A 488 -12.49 -26.35 20.34
C GLY A 488 -13.97 -26.26 20.73
N ALA A 489 -14.57 -25.07 20.70
CA ALA A 489 -16.01 -24.87 20.92
C ALA A 489 -16.85 -25.54 19.84
N ARG A 490 -16.29 -25.68 18.63
CA ARG A 490 -16.83 -26.47 17.52
C ARG A 490 -15.83 -27.59 17.17
N PRO A 491 -16.26 -28.87 17.10
CA PRO A 491 -15.36 -29.96 16.74
C PRO A 491 -14.85 -29.83 15.29
N LEU A 492 -13.54 -29.78 15.10
CA LEU A 492 -12.93 -29.80 13.77
C LEU A 492 -12.77 -31.23 13.27
N THR A 493 -13.88 -31.79 12.81
CA THR A 493 -13.96 -33.10 12.13
C THR A 493 -14.46 -32.90 10.70
N PRO A 494 -14.29 -33.85 9.77
CA PRO A 494 -14.85 -33.75 8.43
C PRO A 494 -16.34 -33.42 8.42
N ASP A 495 -17.12 -34.08 9.29
CA ASP A 495 -18.58 -33.83 9.41
C ASP A 495 -18.87 -32.42 9.98
N GLY A 496 -18.15 -32.00 11.01
CA GLY A 496 -18.29 -30.66 11.60
C GLY A 496 -17.92 -29.55 10.62
N TRP A 497 -16.89 -29.79 9.80
CA TRP A 497 -16.48 -28.87 8.73
C TRP A 497 -17.55 -28.80 7.62
N ASN A 498 -18.06 -29.94 7.15
CA ASN A 498 -19.12 -29.97 6.14
C ASN A 498 -20.39 -29.26 6.62
N GLN A 499 -20.81 -29.48 7.88
CA GLN A 499 -21.93 -28.73 8.46
C GLN A 499 -21.71 -27.22 8.48
N PHE A 500 -20.51 -26.78 8.82
CA PHE A 500 -20.15 -25.36 8.76
C PHE A 500 -20.27 -24.83 7.32
N LEU A 501 -19.69 -25.53 6.34
CA LEU A 501 -19.75 -25.10 4.94
C LEU A 501 -21.19 -25.02 4.43
N ASP A 502 -22.05 -25.98 4.78
CA ASP A 502 -23.46 -25.96 4.37
C ASP A 502 -24.23 -24.81 5.00
N GLN A 503 -24.00 -24.53 6.29
CA GLN A 503 -24.56 -23.35 6.96
C GLN A 503 -24.05 -22.05 6.34
N PHE A 504 -22.73 -21.94 6.09
CA PHE A 504 -22.13 -20.78 5.49
C PHE A 504 -22.67 -20.50 4.08
N LYS A 505 -22.81 -21.53 3.25
CA LYS A 505 -23.44 -21.42 1.94
C LYS A 505 -24.88 -20.91 2.05
N ALA A 506 -25.66 -21.48 2.96
CA ALA A 506 -27.08 -21.17 3.13
C ALA A 506 -27.37 -19.73 3.57
N ILE A 507 -26.51 -19.14 4.40
CA ILE A 507 -26.68 -17.74 4.88
C ILE A 507 -26.16 -16.68 3.92
N GLY A 508 -25.61 -17.09 2.75
CA GLY A 508 -25.13 -16.15 1.72
C GLY A 508 -23.66 -16.29 1.34
N GLY A 509 -22.91 -17.23 1.93
CA GLY A 509 -21.51 -17.49 1.57
C GLY A 509 -21.34 -17.96 0.13
N ALA A 510 -22.30 -18.77 -0.39
CA ALA A 510 -22.31 -19.19 -1.79
C ALA A 510 -22.51 -17.99 -2.72
N ASP A 511 -23.50 -17.14 -2.46
CA ASP A 511 -23.78 -15.93 -3.24
C ASP A 511 -22.60 -14.97 -3.23
N TRP A 512 -21.95 -14.80 -2.07
CA TRP A 512 -20.75 -14.00 -1.97
C TRP A 512 -19.61 -14.53 -2.86
N ASN A 513 -19.37 -15.84 -2.81
CA ASN A 513 -18.35 -16.48 -3.63
C ASN A 513 -18.63 -16.33 -5.14
N GLU A 514 -19.87 -16.58 -5.57
CA GLU A 514 -20.28 -16.45 -6.97
C GLU A 514 -20.15 -15.01 -7.49
N LYS A 515 -20.62 -14.03 -6.71
CA LYS A 515 -20.47 -12.61 -7.03
C LYS A 515 -19.00 -12.19 -7.10
N GLY A 516 -18.17 -12.71 -6.20
CA GLY A 516 -16.75 -12.45 -6.22
C GLY A 516 -16.07 -13.03 -7.45
N ILE A 517 -16.35 -14.25 -7.82
CA ILE A 517 -15.83 -14.91 -9.02
C ILE A 517 -16.23 -14.11 -10.29
N ALA A 518 -17.50 -13.73 -10.38
CA ALA A 518 -18.00 -12.93 -11.52
C ALA A 518 -17.28 -11.58 -11.59
N TYR A 519 -17.15 -10.90 -10.46
CA TYR A 519 -16.46 -9.61 -10.36
C TYR A 519 -14.97 -9.72 -10.75
N ALA A 520 -14.26 -10.75 -10.26
CA ALA A 520 -12.85 -10.94 -10.59
C ALA A 520 -12.64 -11.20 -12.09
N LYS A 521 -13.52 -11.98 -12.73
CA LYS A 521 -13.48 -12.23 -14.19
C LYS A 521 -13.79 -10.96 -14.98
N GLU A 522 -14.83 -10.21 -14.61
CA GLU A 522 -15.22 -8.96 -15.28
C GLU A 522 -14.11 -7.91 -15.23
N ASN A 523 -13.34 -7.87 -14.14
CA ASN A 523 -12.28 -6.89 -13.93
C ASN A 523 -10.87 -7.40 -14.27
N GLY A 524 -10.73 -8.62 -14.84
CA GLY A 524 -9.45 -9.18 -15.27
C GLY A 524 -8.50 -9.51 -14.10
N TYR A 525 -9.03 -9.82 -12.92
CA TYR A 525 -8.22 -10.18 -11.75
C TYR A 525 -7.90 -11.67 -11.66
N ALA A 526 -8.66 -12.54 -12.35
CA ALA A 526 -8.33 -13.95 -12.44
C ALA A 526 -7.05 -14.15 -13.27
N ARG A 527 -6.01 -14.79 -12.71
CA ARG A 527 -4.69 -14.99 -13.32
C ARG A 527 -4.27 -16.45 -13.34
#